data_75ad9fa53ee348fa820087da94ec3702
#
_entry.id   75ad9fa53ee348fa820087da94ec3702
#
_cell.length_a   1.000
_cell.length_b   1.000
_cell.length_c   1.000
_cell.angle_alpha   90.00
_cell.angle_beta   90.00
_cell.angle_gamma   90.00
#
_symmetry.space_group_name_H-M   'P 1'
#
loop_
_entity.id
_entity.type
_entity.pdbx_description
1 polymer ?
#
loop_
_entity_poly.entity_id
_entity_poly.type
_entity_poly.pdbx_seq_one_letter_code
_entity_poly.pdbx_strand_id
1 'polypeptide(L)'
;MIELLVALAISSFLLLGISQIYLDNKRTQLFQQNQTGNQENSRFAALILNEYLGKAGYRRAPDQLIEEAFPEKSYPGCKQFGKGSAVSATTDGQGICLRYQPVVSGELDCHGNTSPAFTDDIAFKAPPTTSLIVLAIKYVPATDPKALNSGTLECSNVAASNPSYVELITGVADFRLEFGVGSKDLLEKKLTEGSDRFVSAKTWSENSGPIRVVRYSLLLASNEGQRDSESLVYSKWYDSADATTKTRLANGDGNRIYQVAHATQTIRNLMP
;
A
#
# COMPACT_ATOMS: atom_id res chain seq x y z
N MET A 1 -66.10 -20.09 -8.18
CA MET A 1 -65.60 -19.21 -7.08
C MET A 1 -64.51 -19.87 -6.27
N ILE A 2 -64.63 -21.09 -5.82
CA ILE A 2 -63.61 -21.83 -5.03
C ILE A 2 -62.32 -22.05 -5.83
N GLU A 3 -62.41 -22.34 -7.13
CA GLU A 3 -61.28 -22.55 -8.02
C GLU A 3 -60.40 -21.31 -8.16
N LEU A 4 -61.00 -20.12 -8.21
CA LEU A 4 -60.28 -18.83 -8.25
C LEU A 4 -59.52 -18.55 -6.94
N LEU A 5 -60.09 -18.90 -5.79
CA LEU A 5 -59.43 -18.75 -4.50
C LEU A 5 -58.25 -19.70 -4.36
N VAL A 6 -58.38 -20.95 -4.81
CA VAL A 6 -57.30 -21.95 -4.80
C VAL A 6 -56.18 -21.51 -5.77
N ALA A 7 -56.54 -21.08 -6.97
CA ALA A 7 -55.55 -20.60 -7.94
C ALA A 7 -54.75 -19.36 -7.43
N LEU A 8 -55.43 -18.41 -6.79
CA LEU A 8 -54.81 -17.25 -6.16
C LEU A 8 -53.86 -17.63 -4.98
N ALA A 9 -54.29 -18.60 -4.16
CA ALA A 9 -53.48 -19.09 -3.06
C ALA A 9 -52.20 -19.78 -3.55
N ILE A 10 -52.29 -20.63 -4.57
CA ILE A 10 -51.11 -21.31 -5.16
C ILE A 10 -50.20 -20.29 -5.85
N SER A 11 -50.76 -19.37 -6.61
CA SER A 11 -49.96 -18.31 -7.29
C SER A 11 -49.22 -17.42 -6.31
N SER A 12 -49.86 -17.03 -5.20
CA SER A 12 -49.19 -16.19 -4.17
C SER A 12 -48.06 -16.98 -3.49
N PHE A 13 -48.23 -18.27 -3.23
CA PHE A 13 -47.20 -19.12 -2.64
C PHE A 13 -45.98 -19.27 -3.57
N LEU A 14 -46.24 -19.48 -4.87
CA LEU A 14 -45.17 -19.56 -5.88
C LEU A 14 -44.42 -18.23 -6.01
N LEU A 15 -45.12 -17.09 -6.01
CA LEU A 15 -44.48 -15.78 -6.07
C LEU A 15 -43.57 -15.50 -4.87
N LEU A 16 -44.00 -15.89 -3.66
CA LEU A 16 -43.18 -15.78 -2.46
C LEU A 16 -41.90 -16.63 -2.59
N GLY A 17 -42.01 -17.89 -3.05
CA GLY A 17 -40.88 -18.77 -3.26
C GLY A 17 -39.88 -18.24 -4.29
N ILE A 18 -40.36 -17.75 -5.43
CA ILE A 18 -39.53 -17.16 -6.49
C ILE A 18 -38.84 -15.90 -5.97
N SER A 19 -39.54 -15.02 -5.24
CA SER A 19 -38.97 -13.81 -4.66
C SER A 19 -37.86 -14.14 -3.67
N GLN A 20 -37.99 -15.15 -2.85
CA GLN A 20 -36.99 -15.61 -1.91
C GLN A 20 -35.73 -16.08 -2.64
N ILE A 21 -35.87 -16.94 -3.64
CA ILE A 21 -34.76 -17.43 -4.47
C ILE A 21 -34.05 -16.28 -5.17
N TYR A 22 -34.81 -15.32 -5.69
CA TYR A 22 -34.22 -14.14 -6.33
C TYR A 22 -33.35 -13.29 -5.36
N LEU A 23 -33.87 -13.05 -4.16
CA LEU A 23 -33.13 -12.27 -3.13
C LEU A 23 -31.85 -13.00 -2.68
N ASP A 24 -31.93 -14.32 -2.48
CA ASP A 24 -30.78 -15.14 -2.08
C ASP A 24 -29.70 -15.16 -3.18
N ASN A 25 -30.12 -15.34 -4.44
CA ASN A 25 -29.22 -15.27 -5.57
C ASN A 25 -28.56 -13.89 -5.70
N LYS A 26 -29.31 -12.80 -5.50
CA LYS A 26 -28.80 -11.44 -5.53
C LYS A 26 -27.76 -11.19 -4.44
N ARG A 27 -28.03 -11.65 -3.21
CA ARG A 27 -27.08 -11.57 -2.09
C ARG A 27 -25.79 -12.32 -2.39
N THR A 28 -25.93 -13.56 -2.90
CA THR A 28 -24.77 -14.39 -3.27
C THR A 28 -23.93 -13.73 -4.36
N GLN A 29 -24.56 -13.16 -5.38
CA GLN A 29 -23.87 -12.43 -6.44
C GLN A 29 -23.09 -11.22 -5.90
N LEU A 30 -23.71 -10.40 -5.07
CA LEU A 30 -23.06 -9.22 -4.46
C LEU A 30 -21.90 -9.63 -3.55
N PHE A 31 -22.08 -10.72 -2.79
CA PHE A 31 -21.00 -11.26 -1.95
C PHE A 31 -19.79 -11.66 -2.81
N GLN A 32 -20.03 -12.42 -3.90
CA GLN A 32 -18.97 -12.85 -4.82
C GLN A 32 -18.28 -11.66 -5.50
N GLN A 33 -19.03 -10.65 -5.96
CA GLN A 33 -18.46 -9.44 -6.54
C GLN A 33 -17.55 -8.69 -5.56
N ASN A 34 -18.01 -8.50 -4.33
CA ASN A 34 -17.23 -7.85 -3.28
C ASN A 34 -15.96 -8.63 -2.92
N GLN A 35 -16.06 -9.95 -2.84
CA GLN A 35 -14.89 -10.80 -2.58
C GLN A 35 -13.88 -10.74 -3.74
N THR A 36 -14.36 -10.81 -4.98
CA THR A 36 -13.49 -10.71 -6.17
C THR A 36 -12.82 -9.35 -6.23
N GLY A 37 -13.56 -8.26 -6.02
CA GLY A 37 -13.00 -6.90 -5.99
C GLY A 37 -11.89 -6.75 -4.95
N ASN A 38 -12.09 -7.26 -3.73
CA ASN A 38 -11.05 -7.25 -2.70
C ASN A 38 -9.81 -8.07 -3.12
N GLN A 39 -10.01 -9.23 -3.78
CA GLN A 39 -8.89 -10.04 -4.28
C GLN A 39 -8.11 -9.33 -5.39
N GLU A 40 -8.79 -8.67 -6.32
CA GLU A 40 -8.16 -7.89 -7.38
C GLU A 40 -7.37 -6.73 -6.80
N ASN A 41 -7.96 -5.95 -5.89
CA ASN A 41 -7.29 -4.85 -5.21
C ASN A 41 -6.07 -5.34 -4.41
N SER A 42 -6.17 -6.49 -3.75
CA SER A 42 -5.07 -7.12 -3.01
C SER A 42 -3.89 -7.47 -3.92
N ARG A 43 -4.17 -8.10 -5.07
CA ARG A 43 -3.15 -8.46 -6.06
C ARG A 43 -2.50 -7.23 -6.67
N PHE A 44 -3.32 -6.24 -7.03
CA PHE A 44 -2.84 -5.00 -7.62
C PHE A 44 -1.98 -4.21 -6.64
N ALA A 45 -2.40 -4.12 -5.37
CA ALA A 45 -1.62 -3.52 -4.29
C ALA A 45 -0.24 -4.18 -4.15
N ALA A 46 -0.22 -5.50 -4.09
CA ALA A 46 1.03 -6.26 -3.99
C ALA A 46 1.92 -6.04 -5.20
N LEU A 47 1.37 -6.03 -6.40
CA LEU A 47 2.13 -5.83 -7.64
C LEU A 47 2.78 -4.45 -7.67
N ILE A 48 2.02 -3.39 -7.43
CA ILE A 48 2.53 -2.01 -7.43
C ILE A 48 3.58 -1.79 -6.34
N LEU A 49 3.28 -2.21 -5.10
CA LEU A 49 4.23 -2.04 -4.00
C LEU A 49 5.51 -2.82 -4.26
N ASN A 50 5.42 -4.05 -4.78
CA ASN A 50 6.59 -4.86 -5.11
C ASN A 50 7.42 -4.24 -6.25
N GLU A 51 6.77 -3.66 -7.26
CA GLU A 51 7.46 -2.96 -8.35
C GLU A 51 8.29 -1.79 -7.82
N TYR A 52 7.68 -0.87 -7.07
CA TYR A 52 8.39 0.29 -6.56
C TYR A 52 9.43 -0.06 -5.50
N LEU A 53 9.15 -0.99 -4.61
CA LEU A 53 10.13 -1.48 -3.65
C LEU A 53 11.30 -2.19 -4.33
N GLY A 54 11.06 -2.88 -5.45
CA GLY A 54 12.11 -3.49 -6.26
C GLY A 54 13.03 -2.47 -6.94
N LYS A 55 12.51 -1.30 -7.29
CA LYS A 55 13.30 -0.18 -7.85
C LYS A 55 14.09 0.57 -6.77
N ALA A 56 13.64 0.54 -5.51
CA ALA A 56 14.30 1.30 -4.43
C ALA A 56 15.80 0.98 -4.36
N GLY A 57 16.63 2.03 -4.37
CA GLY A 57 18.08 1.91 -4.32
C GLY A 57 18.74 1.43 -5.62
N TYR A 58 18.02 1.34 -6.72
CA TYR A 58 18.61 1.01 -8.01
C TYR A 58 19.62 2.09 -8.44
N ARG A 59 20.81 1.66 -8.86
CA ARG A 59 21.87 2.49 -9.42
C ARG A 59 22.14 2.03 -10.83
N ARG A 60 22.14 2.98 -11.77
CA ARG A 60 22.44 2.71 -13.17
C ARG A 60 23.91 2.35 -13.39
N ALA A 61 24.81 2.96 -12.61
CA ALA A 61 26.24 2.63 -12.58
C ALA A 61 26.54 1.74 -11.37
N PRO A 62 26.82 0.43 -11.56
CA PRO A 62 27.05 -0.50 -10.45
C PRO A 62 28.31 -0.18 -9.62
N ASP A 63 29.30 0.48 -10.23
CA ASP A 63 30.58 0.91 -9.62
C ASP A 63 30.46 2.22 -8.85
N GLN A 64 29.37 2.99 -9.04
CA GLN A 64 29.14 4.22 -8.31
C GLN A 64 28.96 3.93 -6.81
N LEU A 65 29.63 4.69 -5.95
CA LEU A 65 29.42 4.58 -4.52
C LEU A 65 27.96 4.91 -4.17
N ILE A 66 27.37 4.11 -3.27
CA ILE A 66 25.97 4.27 -2.89
C ILE A 66 25.69 5.64 -2.29
N GLU A 67 26.67 6.20 -1.60
CA GLU A 67 26.58 7.52 -0.96
C GLU A 67 26.61 8.67 -1.97
N GLU A 68 27.27 8.48 -3.12
CA GLU A 68 27.28 9.42 -4.23
C GLU A 68 25.98 9.33 -5.03
N ALA A 69 25.48 8.11 -5.25
CA ALA A 69 24.21 7.88 -5.93
C ALA A 69 23.05 8.46 -5.12
N PHE A 70 23.11 8.33 -3.79
CA PHE A 70 22.06 8.74 -2.86
C PHE A 70 22.61 9.66 -1.77
N PRO A 71 22.91 10.94 -2.09
CA PRO A 71 23.38 11.91 -1.11
C PRO A 71 22.32 12.17 -0.04
N GLU A 72 22.74 12.61 1.13
CA GLU A 72 21.84 13.07 2.17
C GLU A 72 20.95 14.21 1.65
N LYS A 73 19.62 14.04 1.77
CA LYS A 73 18.66 15.02 1.29
C LYS A 73 17.30 14.86 1.93
N SER A 74 16.63 15.99 2.19
CA SER A 74 15.24 16.05 2.60
C SER A 74 14.32 16.33 1.41
N TYR A 75 13.14 15.70 1.42
CA TYR A 75 12.10 15.94 0.42
C TYR A 75 10.77 16.21 1.12
N PRO A 76 9.87 17.00 0.50
CA PRO A 76 8.56 17.29 1.08
C PRO A 76 7.78 16.01 1.41
N GLY A 77 7.20 15.94 2.60
CA GLY A 77 6.41 14.79 3.02
C GLY A 77 7.19 13.54 3.43
N CYS A 78 8.53 13.54 3.29
CA CYS A 78 9.40 12.43 3.69
C CYS A 78 10.26 12.81 4.90
N LYS A 79 10.51 11.85 5.78
CA LYS A 79 11.60 11.98 6.76
C LYS A 79 12.92 12.03 6.02
N GLN A 80 13.94 12.63 6.63
CA GLN A 80 15.24 12.80 6.02
C GLN A 80 15.82 11.48 5.52
N PHE A 81 16.38 11.51 4.32
CA PHE A 81 17.21 10.43 3.79
C PHE A 81 18.65 10.66 4.21
N GLY A 82 19.21 9.77 4.99
CA GLY A 82 20.62 9.74 5.29
C GLY A 82 21.47 9.44 4.06
N LYS A 83 22.76 9.64 4.18
CA LYS A 83 23.75 9.36 3.13
C LYS A 83 23.73 7.87 2.75
N GLY A 84 23.57 7.56 1.47
CA GLY A 84 23.45 6.20 0.97
C GLY A 84 22.10 5.51 1.23
N SER A 85 21.17 6.15 1.92
CA SER A 85 19.84 5.60 2.18
C SER A 85 18.94 5.77 0.97
N ALA A 86 18.26 4.74 0.52
CA ALA A 86 17.30 4.81 -0.58
C ALA A 86 15.83 4.69 -0.13
N VAL A 87 15.60 4.40 1.14
CA VAL A 87 14.25 4.26 1.71
C VAL A 87 14.16 5.08 3.00
N SER A 88 13.02 5.71 3.20
CA SER A 88 12.67 6.50 4.38
C SER A 88 11.16 6.34 4.66
N ALA A 89 10.67 6.84 5.79
CA ALA A 89 9.25 6.93 6.08
C ALA A 89 8.68 8.27 5.59
N THR A 90 7.37 8.32 5.38
CA THR A 90 6.68 9.61 5.31
C THR A 90 6.69 10.32 6.67
N THR A 91 6.57 11.64 6.68
CA THR A 91 6.63 12.45 7.93
C THR A 91 5.52 12.10 8.90
N ASP A 92 4.35 11.72 8.39
CA ASP A 92 3.19 11.26 9.17
C ASP A 92 3.31 9.79 9.62
N GLY A 93 4.30 9.04 9.10
CA GLY A 93 4.49 7.63 9.36
C GLY A 93 3.41 6.73 8.77
N GLN A 94 2.59 7.25 7.86
CA GLN A 94 1.51 6.52 7.19
C GLN A 94 1.96 5.94 5.84
N GLY A 95 3.24 6.05 5.51
CA GLY A 95 3.75 5.62 4.22
C GLY A 95 5.26 5.47 4.16
N ILE A 96 5.73 5.23 2.97
CA ILE A 96 7.12 5.01 2.61
C ILE A 96 7.56 6.01 1.55
N CYS A 97 8.76 6.51 1.71
CA CYS A 97 9.47 7.25 0.67
C CYS A 97 10.62 6.39 0.14
N LEU A 98 10.76 6.33 -1.16
CA LEU A 98 11.82 5.57 -1.82
C LEU A 98 12.43 6.38 -2.96
N ARG A 99 13.72 6.17 -3.22
CA ARG A 99 14.42 6.83 -4.31
C ARG A 99 15.28 5.85 -5.10
N TYR A 100 15.40 6.12 -6.40
CA TYR A 100 16.18 5.32 -7.31
C TYR A 100 16.65 6.17 -8.51
N GLN A 101 17.70 5.70 -9.18
CA GLN A 101 18.13 6.28 -10.44
C GLN A 101 17.27 5.74 -11.58
N PRO A 102 16.84 6.57 -12.54
CA PRO A 102 16.12 6.07 -13.70
C PRO A 102 17.03 5.17 -14.56
N VAL A 103 16.45 4.11 -15.11
CA VAL A 103 17.14 3.17 -16.02
C VAL A 103 17.42 3.85 -17.35
N VAL A 104 16.45 4.61 -17.86
CA VAL A 104 16.51 5.35 -19.12
C VAL A 104 16.13 6.80 -18.91
N SER A 105 16.59 7.65 -19.80
CA SER A 105 16.20 9.08 -19.82
C SER A 105 14.69 9.17 -20.05
N GLY A 106 14.00 9.97 -19.24
CA GLY A 106 12.55 10.13 -19.35
C GLY A 106 11.76 8.94 -18.77
N GLU A 107 12.32 8.13 -17.87
CA GLU A 107 11.57 7.10 -17.16
C GLU A 107 10.36 7.71 -16.43
N LEU A 108 9.22 7.05 -16.53
CA LEU A 108 7.96 7.55 -15.98
C LEU A 108 7.90 7.31 -14.46
N ASP A 109 7.41 8.31 -13.75
CA ASP A 109 7.06 8.21 -12.33
C ASP A 109 5.62 7.65 -12.15
N CYS A 110 5.14 7.61 -10.92
CA CYS A 110 3.80 7.10 -10.61
C CYS A 110 2.64 7.99 -11.11
N HIS A 111 2.93 9.18 -11.61
CA HIS A 111 1.98 10.07 -12.28
C HIS A 111 2.01 9.91 -13.81
N GLY A 112 2.97 9.15 -14.34
CA GLY A 112 3.24 9.12 -15.76
C GLY A 112 4.05 10.33 -16.27
N ASN A 113 4.63 11.14 -15.37
CA ASN A 113 5.53 12.21 -15.75
C ASN A 113 6.93 11.65 -15.98
N THR A 114 7.64 12.23 -16.96
CA THR A 114 9.00 11.83 -17.28
C THR A 114 10.01 12.36 -16.27
N SER A 115 10.99 11.53 -15.90
CA SER A 115 12.18 11.99 -15.17
C SER A 115 12.96 13.03 -15.97
N PRO A 116 13.73 13.93 -15.33
CA PRO A 116 14.60 14.86 -16.03
C PRO A 116 15.54 14.12 -17.01
N ALA A 117 15.66 14.69 -18.20
CA ALA A 117 16.48 14.10 -19.26
C ALA A 117 17.98 14.07 -18.86
N PHE A 118 18.63 12.99 -19.24
CA PHE A 118 20.08 12.82 -19.14
C PHE A 118 20.60 12.04 -20.34
N THR A 119 21.92 12.08 -20.56
CA THR A 119 22.54 11.31 -21.64
C THR A 119 22.63 9.83 -21.24
N ASP A 120 21.89 8.97 -21.91
CA ASP A 120 21.77 7.54 -21.61
C ASP A 120 22.30 6.61 -22.70
N ASP A 121 22.97 7.17 -23.73
CA ASP A 121 23.66 6.49 -24.83
C ASP A 121 24.82 5.61 -24.35
N ILE A 122 25.43 5.95 -23.21
CA ILE A 122 26.50 5.15 -22.60
C ILE A 122 25.91 4.26 -21.52
N ALA A 123 26.02 2.95 -21.73
CA ALA A 123 25.58 1.96 -20.74
C ALA A 123 26.34 2.14 -19.42
N PHE A 124 25.65 1.94 -18.31
CA PHE A 124 26.19 2.02 -16.96
C PHE A 124 26.79 3.37 -16.53
N LYS A 125 26.56 4.43 -17.26
CA LYS A 125 26.94 5.79 -16.84
C LYS A 125 25.95 6.30 -15.78
N ALA A 126 26.47 6.80 -14.66
CA ALA A 126 25.64 7.39 -13.62
C ALA A 126 24.88 8.64 -14.13
N PRO A 127 23.57 8.71 -13.91
CA PRO A 127 22.81 9.92 -14.21
C PRO A 127 23.10 10.99 -13.16
N PRO A 128 22.84 12.28 -13.47
CA PRO A 128 22.94 13.34 -12.46
C PRO A 128 21.98 13.07 -11.29
N THR A 129 22.36 13.50 -10.09
CA THR A 129 21.53 13.37 -8.90
C THR A 129 20.19 14.14 -8.99
N THR A 130 20.11 15.11 -9.91
CA THR A 130 18.87 15.83 -10.24
C THR A 130 17.85 14.97 -10.99
N SER A 131 18.28 13.87 -11.60
CA SER A 131 17.40 12.92 -12.31
C SER A 131 16.81 11.84 -11.41
N LEU A 132 17.16 11.81 -10.10
CA LEU A 132 16.59 10.86 -9.16
C LEU A 132 15.05 10.95 -9.14
N ILE A 133 14.42 9.79 -9.24
CA ILE A 133 12.99 9.65 -9.00
C ILE A 133 12.83 9.37 -7.51
N VAL A 134 12.00 10.19 -6.84
CA VAL A 134 11.73 10.06 -5.40
C VAL A 134 10.23 9.96 -5.19
N LEU A 135 9.76 8.77 -4.87
CA LEU A 135 8.35 8.49 -4.69
C LEU A 135 8.00 8.45 -3.20
N ALA A 136 6.91 9.13 -2.84
CA ALA A 136 6.24 8.96 -1.57
C ALA A 136 4.94 8.20 -1.80
N ILE A 137 4.82 7.02 -1.22
CA ILE A 137 3.58 6.22 -1.22
C ILE A 137 3.01 6.27 0.18
N LYS A 138 1.82 6.83 0.34
CA LYS A 138 1.18 7.00 1.64
C LYS A 138 -0.25 6.48 1.66
N TYR A 139 -0.70 6.11 2.83
CA TYR A 139 -2.09 5.81 3.10
C TYR A 139 -2.84 7.08 3.48
N VAL A 140 -3.98 7.28 2.84
CA VAL A 140 -4.94 8.34 3.19
C VAL A 140 -6.19 7.66 3.73
N PRO A 141 -6.48 7.81 5.03
CA PRO A 141 -7.64 7.19 5.64
C PRO A 141 -8.95 7.81 5.12
N ALA A 142 -10.01 7.01 5.15
CA ALA A 142 -11.35 7.47 4.87
C ALA A 142 -11.72 8.67 5.76
N THR A 143 -12.32 9.69 5.18
CA THR A 143 -12.80 10.87 5.92
C THR A 143 -14.01 10.52 6.79
N ASP A 144 -14.90 9.65 6.28
CA ASP A 144 -16.02 9.11 7.04
C ASP A 144 -15.62 7.78 7.70
N PRO A 145 -15.63 7.68 9.04
CA PRO A 145 -15.30 6.45 9.75
C PRO A 145 -16.19 5.26 9.36
N LYS A 146 -17.39 5.51 8.84
CA LYS A 146 -18.32 4.47 8.37
C LYS A 146 -18.04 4.00 6.94
N ALA A 147 -17.24 4.73 6.20
CA ALA A 147 -16.88 4.43 4.81
C ALA A 147 -15.42 3.97 4.68
N LEU A 148 -15.00 2.98 5.47
CA LEU A 148 -13.61 2.52 5.50
C LEU A 148 -13.07 2.08 4.14
N ASN A 149 -13.95 1.71 3.21
CA ASN A 149 -13.60 1.39 1.83
C ASN A 149 -13.19 2.62 0.99
N SER A 150 -13.39 3.84 1.48
CA SER A 150 -12.96 5.06 0.76
C SER A 150 -11.53 5.50 1.08
N GLY A 151 -10.81 4.79 1.95
CA GLY A 151 -9.39 5.04 2.14
C GLY A 151 -8.58 4.56 0.94
N THR A 152 -7.45 5.24 0.69
CA THR A 152 -6.64 5.07 -0.52
C THR A 152 -5.16 4.90 -0.20
N LEU A 153 -4.43 4.25 -1.10
CA LEU A 153 -2.99 4.43 -1.23
C LEU A 153 -2.72 5.42 -2.35
N GLU A 154 -1.96 6.44 -2.06
CA GLU A 154 -1.59 7.50 -2.99
C GLU A 154 -0.09 7.55 -3.21
N CYS A 155 0.33 8.00 -4.40
CA CYS A 155 1.72 8.19 -4.75
C CYS A 155 1.98 9.63 -5.23
N SER A 156 3.17 10.14 -4.92
CA SER A 156 3.68 11.40 -5.44
C SER A 156 5.16 11.29 -5.74
N ASN A 157 5.61 11.90 -6.83
CA ASN A 157 7.02 12.16 -7.05
C ASN A 157 7.39 13.46 -6.32
N VAL A 158 7.93 13.32 -5.12
CA VAL A 158 8.27 14.45 -4.24
C VAL A 158 9.56 15.20 -4.63
N ALA A 159 10.28 14.72 -5.66
CA ALA A 159 11.39 15.46 -6.28
C ALA A 159 10.91 16.40 -7.40
N ALA A 160 9.68 16.28 -7.87
CA ALA A 160 9.11 17.14 -8.90
C ALA A 160 8.91 18.57 -8.38
N SER A 161 8.88 19.55 -9.30
CA SER A 161 8.72 20.98 -8.96
C SER A 161 7.36 21.27 -8.27
N ASN A 162 6.33 20.56 -8.65
CA ASN A 162 4.97 20.66 -8.07
C ASN A 162 4.47 19.26 -7.70
N PRO A 163 4.89 18.71 -6.55
CA PRO A 163 4.48 17.38 -6.15
C PRO A 163 2.97 17.37 -5.83
N SER A 164 2.25 16.48 -6.47
CA SER A 164 0.84 16.19 -6.18
C SER A 164 0.69 14.68 -5.94
N TYR A 165 -0.36 14.28 -5.25
CA TYR A 165 -0.63 12.87 -5.01
C TYR A 165 -1.68 12.37 -6.00
N VAL A 166 -1.45 11.17 -6.55
CA VAL A 166 -2.43 10.42 -7.34
C VAL A 166 -2.79 9.14 -6.62
N GLU A 167 -4.04 8.78 -6.73
CA GLU A 167 -4.56 7.56 -6.16
C GLU A 167 -4.05 6.35 -6.96
N LEU A 168 -3.46 5.39 -6.26
CA LEU A 168 -3.04 4.10 -6.81
C LEU A 168 -4.08 3.02 -6.58
N ILE A 169 -4.66 2.98 -5.39
CA ILE A 169 -5.54 1.91 -4.93
C ILE A 169 -6.61 2.49 -4.02
N THR A 170 -7.86 2.09 -4.24
CA THR A 170 -9.01 2.36 -3.38
C THR A 170 -9.35 1.15 -2.51
N GLY A 171 -10.27 1.32 -1.59
CA GLY A 171 -10.76 0.21 -0.77
C GLY A 171 -9.84 -0.14 0.41
N VAL A 172 -8.91 0.73 0.75
CA VAL A 172 -7.93 0.49 1.84
C VAL A 172 -8.49 1.00 3.16
N ALA A 173 -8.98 0.09 4.01
CA ALA A 173 -9.49 0.42 5.33
C ALA A 173 -8.39 0.81 6.33
N ASP A 174 -7.23 0.16 6.23
CA ASP A 174 -6.05 0.46 7.04
C ASP A 174 -4.76 -0.02 6.38
N PHE A 175 -3.64 0.62 6.71
CA PHE A 175 -2.33 0.28 6.20
C PHE A 175 -1.30 0.29 7.33
N ARG A 176 -0.55 -0.78 7.45
CA ARG A 176 0.54 -0.91 8.42
C ARG A 176 1.84 -1.14 7.71
N LEU A 177 2.84 -0.43 8.15
CA LEU A 177 4.16 -0.45 7.56
C LEU A 177 5.23 -0.56 8.65
N GLU A 178 6.10 -1.55 8.48
CA GLU A 178 7.22 -1.83 9.38
C GLU A 178 8.50 -1.98 8.59
N PHE A 179 9.59 -1.50 9.16
CA PHE A 179 10.91 -1.53 8.55
C PHE A 179 11.84 -2.45 9.32
N GLY A 180 12.40 -3.43 8.64
CA GLY A 180 13.55 -4.18 9.13
C GLY A 180 14.81 -3.34 8.93
N VAL A 181 15.40 -2.91 10.04
CA VAL A 181 16.59 -2.04 10.03
C VAL A 181 17.87 -2.85 10.14
N GLY A 182 18.89 -2.43 9.41
CA GLY A 182 20.21 -3.05 9.41
C GLY A 182 21.22 -2.30 10.28
N SER A 183 22.47 -2.79 10.28
CA SER A 183 23.60 -2.07 10.86
C SER A 183 23.74 -0.67 10.25
N LYS A 184 24.19 0.29 11.06
CA LYS A 184 24.50 1.65 10.61
C LYS A 184 25.66 1.68 9.62
N ASP A 185 26.53 0.69 9.68
CA ASP A 185 27.60 0.52 8.68
C ASP A 185 26.99 -0.02 7.39
N LEU A 186 26.92 0.84 6.38
CA LEU A 186 26.44 0.48 5.06
C LEU A 186 27.32 -0.57 4.37
N LEU A 187 28.59 -0.69 4.78
CA LEU A 187 29.55 -1.67 4.24
C LEU A 187 29.35 -3.05 4.86
N GLU A 188 28.91 -3.15 6.11
CA GLU A 188 28.68 -4.44 6.75
C GLU A 188 27.54 -5.23 6.15
N LYS A 189 26.61 -4.56 5.44
CA LYS A 189 25.52 -5.17 4.66
C LYS A 189 24.75 -6.31 5.38
N LYS A 190 25.00 -6.52 6.66
CA LYS A 190 24.31 -7.50 7.50
C LYS A 190 23.06 -6.86 8.11
N LEU A 191 21.99 -7.64 8.16
CA LEU A 191 20.95 -7.40 9.16
C LEU A 191 21.64 -7.58 10.52
N THR A 192 21.43 -6.66 11.44
CA THR A 192 21.97 -6.77 12.79
C THR A 192 21.55 -8.12 13.38
N GLU A 193 22.47 -8.87 13.96
CA GLU A 193 22.16 -10.09 14.68
C GLU A 193 21.09 -9.76 15.73
N GLY A 194 19.95 -10.50 15.74
CA GLY A 194 18.78 -10.11 16.51
C GLY A 194 17.79 -9.27 15.73
N SER A 195 17.74 -9.42 14.40
CA SER A 195 16.91 -8.69 13.45
C SER A 195 15.39 -8.93 13.55
N ASP A 196 14.89 -9.39 14.67
CA ASP A 196 13.47 -9.27 15.02
C ASP A 196 13.08 -7.80 15.21
N ARG A 197 13.99 -6.88 14.88
CA ARG A 197 13.77 -5.45 15.02
C ARG A 197 13.09 -4.87 13.80
N PHE A 198 11.83 -5.24 13.64
CA PHE A 198 10.93 -4.44 12.83
C PHE A 198 10.49 -3.22 13.64
N VAL A 199 10.70 -2.05 13.05
CA VAL A 199 10.31 -0.76 13.61
C VAL A 199 9.15 -0.22 12.79
N SER A 200 8.09 0.22 13.44
CA SER A 200 6.96 0.86 12.74
C SER A 200 7.44 2.11 11.98
N ALA A 201 6.89 2.38 10.80
CA ALA A 201 7.17 3.59 10.04
C ALA A 201 6.90 4.87 10.83
N LYS A 202 5.93 4.85 11.75
CA LYS A 202 5.60 5.97 12.65
C LYS A 202 6.77 6.31 13.59
N THR A 203 7.41 5.28 14.15
CA THR A 203 8.48 5.43 15.16
C THR A 203 9.88 5.41 14.56
N TRP A 204 10.03 4.97 13.31
CA TRP A 204 11.31 4.93 12.64
C TRP A 204 11.90 6.34 12.49
N SER A 205 13.19 6.45 12.73
CA SER A 205 14.01 7.64 12.46
C SER A 205 15.34 7.20 11.87
N GLU A 206 16.11 8.14 11.32
CA GLU A 206 17.43 7.85 10.77
C GLU A 206 18.36 7.17 11.80
N ASN A 207 18.21 7.53 13.09
CA ASN A 207 18.95 6.91 14.18
C ASN A 207 18.63 5.43 14.41
N SER A 208 17.50 4.93 13.90
CA SER A 208 17.11 3.52 13.99
C SER A 208 17.96 2.63 13.09
N GLY A 209 18.66 3.20 12.11
CA GLY A 209 19.48 2.51 11.12
C GLY A 209 18.84 2.45 9.73
N PRO A 210 19.62 2.04 8.72
CA PRO A 210 19.16 1.97 7.33
C PRO A 210 18.09 0.88 7.17
N ILE A 211 17.06 1.19 6.38
CA ILE A 211 15.99 0.26 6.07
C ILE A 211 16.50 -0.76 5.03
N ARG A 212 16.43 -2.04 5.37
CA ARG A 212 16.84 -3.16 4.52
C ARG A 212 15.66 -4.01 4.07
N VAL A 213 14.63 -4.08 4.88
CA VAL A 213 13.43 -4.87 4.65
C VAL A 213 12.21 -4.00 4.88
N VAL A 214 11.20 -4.15 4.07
CA VAL A 214 9.90 -3.52 4.24
C VAL A 214 8.86 -4.60 4.40
N ARG A 215 8.10 -4.53 5.50
CA ARG A 215 6.92 -5.35 5.72
C ARG A 215 5.70 -4.45 5.66
N TYR A 216 4.76 -4.79 4.82
CA TYR A 216 3.51 -4.07 4.74
C TYR A 216 2.31 -5.00 4.93
N SER A 217 1.25 -4.45 5.47
CA SER A 217 -0.03 -5.13 5.61
C SER A 217 -1.15 -4.15 5.31
N LEU A 218 -2.07 -4.54 4.43
CA LEU A 218 -3.25 -3.77 4.06
C LEU A 218 -4.50 -4.49 4.53
N LEU A 219 -5.42 -3.75 5.11
CA LEU A 219 -6.79 -4.19 5.32
C LEU A 219 -7.65 -3.61 4.23
N LEU A 220 -8.19 -4.45 3.37
CA LEU A 220 -9.10 -4.06 2.29
C LEU A 220 -10.54 -4.27 2.73
N ALA A 221 -11.43 -3.37 2.35
CA ALA A 221 -12.85 -3.40 2.65
C ALA A 221 -13.68 -3.38 1.38
N SER A 222 -14.72 -4.22 1.32
CA SER A 222 -15.68 -4.22 0.21
C SER A 222 -16.48 -2.91 0.13
N ASN A 223 -17.02 -2.62 -1.06
CA ASN A 223 -17.81 -1.40 -1.26
C ASN A 223 -19.10 -1.41 -0.46
N GLU A 224 -19.74 -2.56 -0.32
CA GLU A 224 -21.03 -2.70 0.37
C GLU A 224 -20.93 -3.69 1.53
N GLY A 225 -21.76 -3.49 2.55
CA GLY A 225 -21.96 -4.43 3.64
C GLY A 225 -22.83 -5.60 3.18
N GLN A 226 -22.31 -6.82 3.30
CA GLN A 226 -23.00 -8.04 2.86
C GLN A 226 -22.95 -9.15 3.92
N ARG A 227 -22.44 -8.85 5.11
CA ARG A 227 -22.34 -9.81 6.20
C ARG A 227 -23.50 -9.66 7.19
N ASP A 228 -23.97 -10.78 7.66
CA ASP A 228 -24.96 -10.86 8.75
C ASP A 228 -24.30 -11.16 10.12
N SER A 229 -22.96 -11.40 10.12
CA SER A 229 -22.19 -11.74 11.33
C SER A 229 -20.91 -10.90 11.45
N GLU A 230 -20.32 -10.88 12.63
CA GLU A 230 -19.07 -10.19 12.90
C GLU A 230 -17.90 -10.73 12.06
N SER A 231 -16.99 -9.83 11.63
CA SER A 231 -15.79 -10.22 10.87
C SER A 231 -14.64 -10.55 11.80
N LEU A 232 -14.26 -11.83 11.82
CA LEU A 232 -13.04 -12.24 12.55
C LEU A 232 -11.76 -11.56 12.01
N VAL A 233 -11.72 -11.24 10.71
CA VAL A 233 -10.59 -10.53 10.09
C VAL A 233 -10.50 -9.13 10.64
N TYR A 234 -11.63 -8.42 10.67
CA TYR A 234 -11.71 -7.06 11.21
C TYR A 234 -11.41 -7.01 12.71
N SER A 235 -12.03 -7.88 13.51
CA SER A 235 -11.82 -7.93 14.95
C SER A 235 -10.35 -8.17 15.30
N LYS A 236 -9.69 -9.16 14.70
CA LYS A 236 -8.26 -9.42 14.91
C LYS A 236 -7.38 -8.24 14.49
N TRP A 237 -7.73 -7.58 13.39
CA TRP A 237 -7.01 -6.39 12.95
C TRP A 237 -7.18 -5.24 13.94
N TYR A 238 -8.39 -5.00 14.38
CA TYR A 238 -8.72 -3.99 15.38
C TYR A 238 -7.99 -4.24 16.70
N ASP A 239 -8.00 -5.46 17.22
CA ASP A 239 -7.37 -5.82 18.49
C ASP A 239 -5.86 -5.55 18.49
N SER A 240 -5.20 -5.80 17.36
CA SER A 240 -3.76 -5.60 17.17
C SER A 240 -3.37 -4.16 16.80
N ALA A 241 -4.33 -3.24 16.66
CA ALA A 241 -4.08 -1.86 16.27
C ALA A 241 -3.60 -0.99 17.44
N ASP A 242 -2.87 0.09 17.12
CA ASP A 242 -2.56 1.15 18.08
C ASP A 242 -3.81 1.95 18.48
N ALA A 243 -3.73 2.73 19.56
CA ALA A 243 -4.87 3.48 20.11
C ALA A 243 -5.51 4.44 19.08
N THR A 244 -4.71 5.12 18.28
CA THR A 244 -5.19 6.06 17.24
C THR A 244 -5.95 5.33 16.15
N THR A 245 -5.40 4.21 15.67
CA THR A 245 -6.04 3.36 14.68
C THR A 245 -7.32 2.73 15.22
N LYS A 246 -7.33 2.27 16.49
CA LYS A 246 -8.54 1.75 17.16
C LYS A 246 -9.65 2.80 17.17
N THR A 247 -9.34 4.04 17.56
CA THR A 247 -10.33 5.12 17.56
C THR A 247 -10.94 5.34 16.17
N ARG A 248 -10.12 5.31 15.11
CA ARG A 248 -10.58 5.47 13.72
C ARG A 248 -11.44 4.30 13.24
N LEU A 249 -11.11 3.08 13.64
CA LEU A 249 -11.82 1.88 13.23
C LEU A 249 -13.07 1.58 14.08
N ALA A 250 -13.21 2.15 15.28
CA ALA A 250 -14.17 1.73 16.31
C ALA A 250 -15.63 1.55 15.85
N ASN A 251 -16.07 2.28 14.83
CA ASN A 251 -17.46 2.21 14.33
C ASN A 251 -17.51 1.93 12.82
N GLY A 252 -16.43 1.41 12.25
CA GLY A 252 -16.23 1.37 10.80
C GLY A 252 -16.58 0.04 10.14
N ASP A 253 -16.96 -1.00 10.88
CA ASP A 253 -17.15 -2.34 10.31
C ASP A 253 -18.18 -2.34 9.16
N GLY A 254 -19.35 -1.70 9.34
CA GLY A 254 -20.36 -1.55 8.30
C GLY A 254 -20.78 -2.86 7.63
N ASN A 255 -20.63 -4.00 8.30
CA ASN A 255 -20.89 -5.34 7.77
C ASN A 255 -20.16 -5.65 6.45
N ARG A 256 -19.01 -5.01 6.22
CA ARG A 256 -18.22 -5.18 5.00
C ARG A 256 -17.41 -6.47 5.01
N ILE A 257 -17.08 -6.95 3.82
CA ILE A 257 -16.14 -8.07 3.66
C ILE A 257 -14.74 -7.50 3.74
N TYR A 258 -13.92 -8.04 4.62
CA TYR A 258 -12.53 -7.62 4.80
C TYR A 258 -11.56 -8.69 4.31
N GLN A 259 -10.48 -8.22 3.70
CA GLN A 259 -9.35 -9.06 3.30
C GLN A 259 -8.05 -8.41 3.73
N VAL A 260 -7.11 -9.22 4.23
CA VAL A 260 -5.75 -8.78 4.54
C VAL A 260 -4.81 -9.20 3.42
N ALA A 261 -4.09 -8.22 2.87
CA ALA A 261 -2.93 -8.45 2.02
C ALA A 261 -1.67 -8.08 2.80
N HIS A 262 -0.66 -8.94 2.80
CA HIS A 262 0.61 -8.66 3.46
C HIS A 262 1.77 -9.22 2.66
N ALA A 263 2.91 -8.54 2.70
CA ALA A 263 4.16 -9.06 2.18
C ALA A 263 5.35 -8.48 2.95
N THR A 264 6.47 -9.17 2.81
CA THR A 264 7.77 -8.71 3.31
C THR A 264 8.74 -8.75 2.15
N GLN A 265 9.37 -7.61 1.86
CA GLN A 265 10.30 -7.47 0.75
C GLN A 265 11.62 -6.89 1.21
N THR A 266 12.70 -7.52 0.81
CA THR A 266 14.06 -7.00 0.98
C THR A 266 14.36 -5.99 -0.10
N ILE A 267 15.04 -4.90 0.25
CA ILE A 267 15.50 -3.91 -0.71
C ILE A 267 16.79 -4.42 -1.35
N ARG A 268 16.63 -5.20 -2.42
CA ARG A 268 17.72 -5.95 -3.07
C ARG A 268 18.90 -5.09 -3.49
N ASN A 269 18.63 -3.89 -4.01
CA ASN A 269 19.66 -2.98 -4.50
C ASN A 269 20.54 -2.38 -3.37
N LEU A 270 20.13 -2.55 -2.11
CA LEU A 270 20.89 -2.15 -0.92
C LEU A 270 21.53 -3.34 -0.21
N MET A 271 21.31 -4.56 -0.71
CA MET A 271 21.94 -5.78 -0.18
C MET A 271 23.28 -6.04 -0.87
N PRO A 272 24.15 -6.83 -0.26
CA PRO A 272 25.44 -7.18 -0.85
C PRO A 272 25.32 -7.97 -2.15
#